data_2e28c7be4ccf61f562c8eb67c40946e7
#
_entry.id   2e28c7be4ccf61f562c8eb67c40946e7
#
_cell.length_a   1.000
_cell.length_b   1.000
_cell.length_c   1.000
_cell.angle_alpha   90.00
_cell.angle_beta   90.00
_cell.angle_gamma   90.00
#
_symmetry.space_group_name_H-M   'P 1'
#
loop_
_entity.id
_entity.type
_entity.pdbx_description
1 polymer ?
#
loop_
_entity_poly.entity_id
_entity_poly.type
_entity_poly.pdbx_seq_one_letter_code
_entity_poly.pdbx_strand_id
1 'polypeptide(L)'
;MKTTDSRDPMLHWELFIRQRGSATQGVPPGKEALTWVANTVTLIWGERDALLVDTFLGDAQTTELADWIEAKGRTLRTIYLTHGHPDHFFGLTLLLQRFPQARAVARPNVVRRCERRRPRTWSRIIGPVAGWDRFQNV
;
A
#
# COMPACT_ATOMS: atom_id res chain seq x y z
N MET A 1 -36.70 19.11 22.15
CA MET A 1 -35.26 19.25 22.42
C MET A 1 -34.57 18.02 21.80
N LYS A 2 -34.00 18.15 20.60
CA LYS A 2 -33.28 17.04 19.91
C LYS A 2 -31.85 17.06 20.45
N THR A 3 -31.51 16.09 21.28
CA THR A 3 -30.11 15.77 21.61
C THR A 3 -29.45 15.22 20.35
N THR A 4 -28.62 16.01 19.69
CA THR A 4 -27.66 15.54 18.72
C THR A 4 -26.63 14.71 19.45
N ASP A 5 -26.75 13.37 19.35
CA ASP A 5 -25.70 12.44 19.73
C ASP A 5 -24.56 12.63 18.70
N SER A 6 -23.66 13.55 18.99
CA SER A 6 -22.42 13.74 18.25
C SER A 6 -21.43 12.66 18.68
N ARG A 7 -21.64 11.43 18.22
CA ARG A 7 -20.55 10.47 18.18
C ARG A 7 -19.58 10.97 17.11
N ASP A 8 -18.48 11.57 17.56
CA ASP A 8 -17.34 11.80 16.70
C ASP A 8 -17.01 10.47 16.00
N PRO A 9 -16.97 10.44 14.66
CA PRO A 9 -16.63 9.21 13.95
C PRO A 9 -15.23 8.79 14.38
N MET A 10 -15.14 7.78 15.24
CA MET A 10 -13.85 7.27 15.68
C MET A 10 -13.11 6.69 14.49
N LEU A 11 -11.92 7.23 14.20
CA LEU A 11 -10.97 6.64 13.29
C LEU A 11 -10.18 5.56 14.03
N HIS A 12 -10.05 4.42 13.37
CA HIS A 12 -9.21 3.31 13.79
C HIS A 12 -7.99 3.24 12.89
N TRP A 13 -6.91 2.69 13.39
CA TRP A 13 -5.73 2.41 12.59
C TRP A 13 -5.01 1.17 13.11
N GLU A 14 -4.32 0.49 12.20
CA GLU A 14 -3.56 -0.72 12.52
C GLU A 14 -2.37 -0.86 11.57
N LEU A 15 -1.29 -1.44 12.06
CA LEU A 15 -0.09 -1.74 11.28
C LEU A 15 -0.12 -3.18 10.79
N PHE A 16 0.22 -3.38 9.53
CA PHE A 16 0.50 -4.69 8.97
C PHE A 16 2.00 -4.75 8.65
N ILE A 17 2.71 -5.66 9.33
CA ILE A 17 4.18 -5.74 9.28
C ILE A 17 4.59 -7.07 8.69
N ARG A 18 5.50 -7.06 7.70
CA ARG A 18 6.10 -8.25 7.12
C ARG A 18 7.60 -8.07 6.94
N GLN A 19 8.34 -9.14 7.18
CA GLN A 19 9.76 -9.18 6.88
C GLN A 19 9.99 -9.55 5.41
N ARG A 20 11.00 -8.97 4.81
CA ARG A 20 11.53 -9.33 3.50
C ARG A 20 13.04 -9.43 3.52
N GLY A 21 13.61 -10.10 2.53
CA GLY A 21 15.05 -10.08 2.32
C GLY A 21 15.56 -8.65 2.09
N SER A 22 16.66 -8.32 2.76
CA SER A 22 17.41 -7.09 2.52
C SER A 22 18.24 -7.22 1.23
N ALA A 23 18.62 -6.09 0.63
CA ALA A 23 19.63 -6.04 -0.41
C ALA A 23 21.07 -6.29 0.15
N THR A 24 21.22 -6.28 1.46
CA THR A 24 22.51 -6.53 2.14
C THR A 24 22.88 -8.00 2.00
N GLN A 25 24.08 -8.26 1.46
CA GLN A 25 24.65 -9.59 1.30
C GLN A 25 26.00 -9.66 1.99
N GLY A 26 26.42 -10.89 2.34
CA GLY A 26 27.74 -11.12 2.92
C GLY A 26 27.94 -10.50 4.30
N VAL A 27 26.89 -10.51 5.14
CA VAL A 27 26.96 -10.00 6.51
C VAL A 27 27.93 -10.84 7.37
N PRO A 28 28.68 -10.22 8.29
CA PRO A 28 29.54 -10.94 9.22
C PRO A 28 28.75 -11.92 10.10
N PRO A 29 29.38 -12.99 10.59
CA PRO A 29 28.78 -13.90 11.57
C PRO A 29 28.18 -13.14 12.77
N GLY A 30 27.00 -13.52 13.21
CA GLY A 30 26.26 -12.84 14.29
C GLY A 30 25.51 -11.57 13.87
N LYS A 31 25.50 -11.25 12.57
CA LYS A 31 24.75 -10.10 11.99
C LYS A 31 23.65 -10.55 11.02
N GLU A 32 23.19 -11.78 11.11
CA GLU A 32 22.20 -12.38 10.21
C GLU A 32 20.88 -11.59 10.20
N ALA A 33 20.56 -10.91 11.28
CA ALA A 33 19.38 -10.01 11.34
C ALA A 33 19.42 -8.88 10.30
N LEU A 34 20.61 -8.47 9.83
CA LEU A 34 20.76 -7.45 8.79
C LEU A 34 20.36 -7.93 7.39
N THR A 35 20.17 -9.24 7.19
CA THR A 35 19.67 -9.81 5.93
C THR A 35 18.17 -9.62 5.76
N TRP A 36 17.47 -9.15 6.78
CA TRP A 36 16.02 -8.95 6.77
C TRP A 36 15.66 -7.51 7.07
N VAL A 37 14.62 -7.06 6.40
CA VAL A 37 14.03 -5.73 6.61
C VAL A 37 12.56 -5.89 6.90
N ALA A 38 12.07 -5.25 7.95
CA ALA A 38 10.64 -5.15 8.21
C ALA A 38 10.05 -4.02 7.37
N ASN A 39 9.04 -4.34 6.55
CA ASN A 39 8.20 -3.36 5.89
C ASN A 39 6.88 -3.23 6.64
N THR A 40 6.41 -2.02 6.77
CA THR A 40 5.18 -1.69 7.48
C THR A 40 4.26 -0.89 6.58
N VAL A 41 3.00 -1.26 6.55
CA VAL A 41 1.91 -0.47 5.97
C VAL A 41 0.90 -0.13 7.05
N THR A 42 0.18 0.95 6.89
CA THR A 42 -0.83 1.40 7.86
C THR A 42 -2.19 1.43 7.20
N LEU A 43 -3.18 0.77 7.79
CA LEU A 43 -4.58 0.91 7.41
C LEU A 43 -5.27 1.84 8.41
N ILE A 44 -5.97 2.83 7.89
CA ILE A 44 -6.79 3.76 8.67
C ILE A 44 -8.22 3.62 8.19
N TRP A 45 -9.18 3.45 9.09
CA TRP A 45 -10.58 3.27 8.69
C TRP A 45 -11.56 3.92 9.65
N GLY A 46 -12.69 4.33 9.11
CA GLY A 46 -13.87 4.78 9.83
C GLY A 46 -14.98 3.73 9.78
N GLU A 47 -16.22 4.17 9.86
CA GLU A 47 -17.39 3.28 9.85
C GLU A 47 -17.55 2.51 8.52
N ARG A 48 -17.24 3.11 7.38
CA ARG A 48 -17.47 2.54 6.04
C ARG A 48 -16.23 2.42 5.18
N ASP A 49 -15.40 3.42 5.22
CA ASP A 49 -14.29 3.59 4.29
C ASP A 49 -12.93 3.43 4.97
N ALA A 50 -11.95 3.01 4.18
CA ALA A 50 -10.57 2.84 4.61
C ALA A 50 -9.58 3.51 3.66
N LEU A 51 -8.43 3.89 4.23
CA LEU A 51 -7.25 4.40 3.55
C LEU A 51 -6.05 3.53 3.93
N LEU A 52 -5.31 3.08 2.93
CA LEU A 52 -4.05 2.37 3.10
C LEU A 52 -2.88 3.31 2.85
N VAL A 53 -1.86 3.25 3.68
CA VAL A 53 -0.59 3.97 3.50
C VAL A 53 0.49 2.98 3.12
N ASP A 54 1.05 3.15 1.91
CA ASP A 54 2.05 2.29 1.27
C ASP A 54 1.57 0.86 0.95
N THR A 55 2.44 0.09 0.30
CA THR A 55 2.22 -1.29 -0.12
C THR A 55 3.46 -2.14 0.16
N PHE A 56 3.56 -3.33 -0.44
CA PHE A 56 4.74 -4.20 -0.36
C PHE A 56 5.42 -4.38 -1.72
N LEU A 57 6.62 -4.97 -1.67
CA LEU A 57 7.41 -5.30 -2.87
C LEU A 57 6.89 -6.55 -3.57
N GLY A 58 6.59 -7.61 -2.81
CA GLY A 58 6.28 -8.94 -3.33
C GLY A 58 4.79 -9.23 -3.40
N ASP A 59 4.39 -10.05 -4.38
CA ASP A 59 3.00 -10.41 -4.61
C ASP A 59 2.41 -11.23 -3.45
N ALA A 60 3.19 -12.15 -2.86
CA ALA A 60 2.72 -12.95 -1.73
C ALA A 60 2.33 -12.08 -0.53
N GLN A 61 3.22 -11.15 -0.14
CA GLN A 61 2.96 -10.22 0.97
C GLN A 61 1.81 -9.25 0.64
N THR A 62 1.69 -8.84 -0.62
CA THR A 62 0.60 -7.97 -1.07
C THR A 62 -0.74 -8.71 -1.08
N THR A 63 -0.75 -10.00 -1.41
CA THR A 63 -1.95 -10.84 -1.33
C THR A 63 -2.41 -10.99 0.12
N GLU A 64 -1.50 -11.30 1.04
CA GLU A 64 -1.82 -11.36 2.47
C GLU A 64 -2.35 -10.02 2.99
N LEU A 65 -1.77 -8.91 2.53
CA LEU A 65 -2.24 -7.57 2.85
C LEU A 65 -3.67 -7.35 2.35
N ALA A 66 -3.98 -7.75 1.10
CA ALA A 66 -5.30 -7.62 0.53
C ALA A 66 -6.35 -8.42 1.33
N ASP A 67 -6.04 -9.66 1.69
CA ASP A 67 -6.90 -10.50 2.51
C ASP A 67 -7.14 -9.89 3.89
N TRP A 68 -6.11 -9.33 4.50
CA TRP A 68 -6.21 -8.65 5.79
C TRP A 68 -7.07 -7.38 5.71
N ILE A 69 -6.97 -6.59 4.63
CA ILE A 69 -7.82 -5.41 4.40
C ILE A 69 -9.29 -5.84 4.24
N GLU A 70 -9.57 -6.87 3.44
CA GLU A 70 -10.93 -7.39 3.25
C GLU A 70 -11.56 -7.86 4.57
N ALA A 71 -10.78 -8.52 5.42
CA ALA A 71 -11.24 -8.97 6.73
C ALA A 71 -11.70 -7.84 7.67
N LYS A 72 -11.30 -6.59 7.41
CA LYS A 72 -11.80 -5.43 8.16
C LYS A 72 -13.24 -5.04 7.79
N GLY A 73 -13.76 -5.56 6.67
CA GLY A 73 -15.13 -5.28 6.22
C GLY A 73 -15.39 -3.81 5.89
N ARG A 74 -14.35 -3.08 5.46
CA ARG A 74 -14.42 -1.66 5.07
C ARG A 74 -14.09 -1.49 3.61
N THR A 75 -14.63 -0.45 2.99
CA THR A 75 -14.36 -0.16 1.57
C THR A 75 -13.04 0.60 1.45
N LEU A 76 -12.01 -0.04 0.88
CA LEU A 76 -10.76 0.64 0.58
C LEU A 76 -11.01 1.69 -0.52
N ARG A 77 -10.85 2.98 -0.18
CA ARG A 77 -11.07 4.12 -1.10
C ARG A 77 -9.77 4.71 -1.60
N THR A 78 -8.74 4.72 -0.79
CA THR A 78 -7.49 5.42 -1.09
C THR A 78 -6.30 4.56 -0.70
N ILE A 79 -5.31 4.53 -1.58
CA ILE A 79 -3.98 4.00 -1.30
C ILE A 79 -3.02 5.18 -1.44
N TYR A 80 -2.52 5.70 -0.33
CA TYR A 80 -1.57 6.81 -0.30
C TYR A 80 -0.14 6.29 -0.33
N LEU A 81 0.69 6.80 -1.25
CA LEU A 81 2.10 6.45 -1.34
C LEU A 81 2.96 7.58 -0.76
N THR A 82 3.73 7.24 0.27
CA THR A 82 4.60 8.21 0.96
C THR A 82 5.80 8.60 0.14
N HIS A 83 6.39 7.64 -0.59
CA HIS A 83 7.57 7.85 -1.43
C HIS A 83 7.74 6.76 -2.50
N GLY A 84 8.61 7.00 -3.47
CA GLY A 84 8.79 6.15 -4.65
C GLY A 84 9.90 5.11 -4.52
N HIS A 85 9.99 4.38 -3.40
CA HIS A 85 10.81 3.18 -3.31
C HIS A 85 9.97 1.94 -3.64
N PRO A 86 10.50 0.95 -4.38
CA PRO A 86 9.74 -0.20 -4.87
C PRO A 86 8.96 -0.95 -3.81
N ASP A 87 9.52 -1.10 -2.63
CA ASP A 87 8.90 -1.79 -1.49
C ASP A 87 7.71 -1.05 -0.86
N HIS A 88 7.39 0.16 -1.34
CA HIS A 88 6.25 0.96 -0.91
C HIS A 88 5.17 1.11 -1.99
N PHE A 89 5.44 0.75 -3.26
CA PHE A 89 4.44 0.91 -4.31
C PHE A 89 4.29 -0.25 -5.29
N PHE A 90 5.18 -1.26 -5.30
CA PHE A 90 5.08 -2.36 -6.27
C PHE A 90 3.81 -3.17 -6.13
N GLY A 91 3.28 -3.35 -4.93
CA GLY A 91 2.00 -4.01 -4.70
C GLY A 91 0.76 -3.24 -5.17
N LEU A 92 0.93 -1.99 -5.61
CA LEU A 92 -0.19 -1.13 -6.00
C LEU A 92 -1.06 -1.75 -7.09
N THR A 93 -0.45 -2.38 -8.09
CA THR A 93 -1.16 -3.02 -9.19
C THR A 93 -2.11 -4.11 -8.72
N LEU A 94 -1.61 -5.04 -7.89
CA LEU A 94 -2.42 -6.11 -7.33
C LEU A 94 -3.57 -5.54 -6.48
N LEU A 95 -3.27 -4.55 -5.65
CA LEU A 95 -4.27 -3.93 -4.80
C LEU A 95 -5.35 -3.19 -5.61
N LEU A 96 -5.00 -2.47 -6.69
CA LEU A 96 -5.97 -1.80 -7.54
C LEU A 96 -6.81 -2.77 -8.38
N GLN A 97 -6.31 -3.97 -8.67
CA GLN A 97 -7.09 -5.04 -9.27
C GLN A 97 -8.08 -5.64 -8.25
N ARG A 98 -7.62 -5.88 -7.03
CA ARG A 98 -8.44 -6.46 -5.96
C ARG A 98 -9.51 -5.48 -5.44
N PHE A 99 -9.18 -4.19 -5.42
CA PHE A 99 -10.03 -3.09 -4.95
C PHE A 99 -10.28 -2.07 -6.07
N PRO A 100 -11.13 -2.39 -7.06
CA PRO A 100 -11.31 -1.56 -8.26
C PRO A 100 -11.90 -0.18 -7.96
N GLN A 101 -12.53 0.01 -6.81
CA GLN A 101 -13.05 1.30 -6.34
C GLN A 101 -11.98 2.19 -5.66
N ALA A 102 -10.80 1.64 -5.37
CA ALA A 102 -9.72 2.39 -4.76
C ALA A 102 -9.00 3.29 -5.77
N ARG A 103 -8.43 4.38 -5.27
CA ARG A 103 -7.56 5.29 -6.03
C ARG A 103 -6.18 5.33 -5.40
N ALA A 104 -5.15 5.37 -6.23
CA ALA A 104 -3.80 5.67 -5.77
C ALA A 104 -3.61 7.18 -5.69
N VAL A 105 -3.00 7.65 -4.61
CA VAL A 105 -2.78 9.06 -4.34
C VAL A 105 -1.35 9.25 -3.87
N ALA A 106 -0.65 10.24 -4.43
CA ALA A 106 0.67 10.63 -4.00
C ALA A 106 1.00 12.06 -4.44
N ARG A 107 2.05 12.64 -3.86
CA ARG A 107 2.57 13.92 -4.32
C ARG A 107 3.18 13.80 -5.73
N PRO A 108 3.16 14.86 -6.57
CA PRO A 108 3.64 14.80 -7.95
C PRO A 108 5.06 14.27 -8.14
N ASN A 109 5.97 14.61 -7.22
CA ASN A 109 7.35 14.13 -7.25
C ASN A 109 7.45 12.63 -6.95
N VAL A 110 6.56 12.09 -6.12
CA VAL A 110 6.46 10.67 -5.81
C VAL A 110 5.93 9.92 -7.02
N VAL A 111 4.85 10.40 -7.65
CA VAL A 111 4.28 9.83 -8.89
C VAL A 111 5.37 9.67 -9.95
N ARG A 112 6.09 10.76 -10.28
CA ARG A 112 7.19 10.72 -11.26
C ARG A 112 8.29 9.72 -10.91
N ARG A 113 8.57 9.52 -9.61
CA ARG A 113 9.57 8.56 -9.16
C ARG A 113 9.10 7.11 -9.30
N CYS A 114 7.85 6.84 -8.98
CA CYS A 114 7.21 5.54 -9.19
C CYS A 114 7.20 5.17 -10.67
N GLU A 115 6.80 6.09 -11.55
CA GLU A 115 6.78 5.90 -13.01
C GLU A 115 8.15 5.53 -13.58
N ARG A 116 9.23 6.18 -13.13
CA ARG A 116 10.60 5.85 -13.55
C ARG A 116 11.11 4.50 -13.07
N ARG A 117 10.57 4.00 -11.96
CA ARG A 117 11.03 2.76 -11.31
C ARG A 117 10.15 1.55 -11.58
N ARG A 118 9.00 1.75 -12.23
CA ARG A 118 8.12 0.63 -12.60
C ARG A 118 8.84 -0.31 -13.57
N PRO A 119 8.74 -1.63 -13.38
CA PRO A 119 9.29 -2.59 -14.34
C PRO A 119 8.68 -2.40 -15.73
N ARG A 120 9.50 -2.47 -16.79
CA ARG A 120 9.01 -2.42 -18.19
C ARG A 120 8.01 -3.54 -18.52
N THR A 121 8.07 -4.64 -17.79
CA THR A 121 7.16 -5.79 -17.92
C THR A 121 5.74 -5.46 -17.44
N TRP A 122 5.53 -4.45 -16.63
CA TRP A 122 4.20 -4.09 -16.14
C TRP A 122 3.26 -3.67 -17.26
N SER A 123 3.75 -2.95 -18.26
CA SER A 123 2.93 -2.59 -19.43
C SER A 123 2.56 -3.77 -20.32
N ARG A 124 3.29 -4.90 -20.25
CA ARG A 124 3.00 -6.13 -21.00
C ARG A 124 2.04 -7.07 -20.27
N ILE A 125 2.11 -7.09 -18.95
CA ILE A 125 1.32 -8.03 -18.10
C ILE A 125 -0.06 -7.47 -17.78
N ILE A 126 -0.20 -6.14 -17.72
CA ILE A 126 -1.39 -5.48 -17.18
C ILE A 126 -2.07 -4.56 -18.21
N GLY A 127 -1.54 -4.49 -19.44
CA GLY A 127 -2.02 -3.54 -20.46
C GLY A 127 -1.70 -2.08 -20.10
N PRO A 128 -2.34 -1.09 -20.71
CA PRO A 128 -2.35 0.27 -20.17
C PRO A 128 -2.87 0.17 -18.75
N VAL A 129 -2.00 0.38 -17.78
CA VAL A 129 -2.11 -0.08 -16.38
C VAL A 129 -3.47 0.32 -15.82
N ALA A 130 -4.37 -0.64 -15.75
CA ALA A 130 -5.65 -0.46 -15.09
C ALA A 130 -5.40 0.06 -13.68
N GLY A 131 -5.58 1.36 -13.48
CA GLY A 131 -5.44 2.02 -12.19
C GLY A 131 -4.37 3.09 -12.08
N TRP A 132 -3.40 3.19 -13.00
CA TRP A 132 -2.47 4.34 -13.01
C TRP A 132 -3.10 5.62 -13.52
N ASP A 133 -4.13 5.53 -14.36
CA ASP A 133 -5.05 6.60 -14.71
C ASP A 133 -5.85 7.10 -13.48
N ARG A 134 -5.94 6.29 -12.44
CA ARG A 134 -6.53 6.63 -11.14
C ARG A 134 -5.52 7.25 -10.15
N PHE A 135 -4.29 7.48 -10.60
CA PHE A 135 -3.30 8.19 -9.81
C PHE A 135 -3.65 9.68 -9.78
N GLN A 136 -3.93 10.20 -8.59
CA GLN A 136 -4.23 11.61 -8.40
C GLN A 136 -3.07 12.30 -7.69
N ASN A 137 -2.69 13.46 -8.21
CA ASN A 137 -1.75 14.35 -7.56
C ASN A 137 -2.45 15.14 -6.45
N VAL A 138 -1.85 15.22 -5.27
CA VAL A 138 -2.29 16.04 -4.14
C VAL A 138 -1.34 17.20 -3.95
#